data_ea7db90103dbbe7f20644752530a9652
#
_entry.id   ea7db90103dbbe7f20644752530a9652
#
_cell.length_a   1.000
_cell.length_b   1.000
_cell.length_c   1.000
_cell.angle_alpha   90.00
_cell.angle_beta   90.00
_cell.angle_gamma   90.00
#
_symmetry.space_group_name_H-M   'P 1'
#
loop_
_entity.id
_entity.type
_entity.pdbx_description
1 polymer ?
#
loop_
_entity_poly.entity_id
_entity_poly.type
_entity_poly.pdbx_seq_one_letter_code
_entity_poly.pdbx_strand_id
1 'polypeptide(L)'
;DTAMYRAKQRGKARAEIYSAEMRADARERVSLTNALERALAAKQMRLVYQPINSAHSGRTTAVEAFLRWDHPQHGELTPPHFMAIAEESGMIGPIGDFVIALACQDLRQFIDAGAVDKSFQLHLNLSPKQLTDPTFVERTLTTLREHSIEPMQVCFEVTEATMMNDNPSILRSINALKRSGIRIAIDDFGSGFSSLSSLRKFPADVLKLDGS
;
A
#
# COMPACT_ATOMS: atom_id res chain seq x y z
N ASP A 1 28.55 3.67 -1.34
CA ASP A 1 29.24 3.25 -0.11
C ASP A 1 28.32 2.28 0.70
N THR A 2 28.25 1.06 0.17
CA THR A 2 27.27 0.01 0.57
C THR A 2 27.40 -0.40 2.05
N ALA A 3 28.63 -0.48 2.57
CA ALA A 3 28.88 -0.83 3.98
C ALA A 3 28.36 0.26 4.93
N MET A 4 28.58 1.52 4.59
CA MET A 4 28.07 2.67 5.36
C MET A 4 26.53 2.69 5.37
N TYR A 5 25.91 2.40 4.24
CA TYR A 5 24.45 2.35 4.13
C TYR A 5 23.85 1.23 5.01
N ARG A 6 24.43 0.03 5.00
CA ARG A 6 24.01 -1.10 5.84
C ARG A 6 24.19 -0.83 7.33
N ALA A 7 25.31 -0.17 7.71
CA ALA A 7 25.52 0.25 9.10
C ALA A 7 24.44 1.24 9.57
N LYS A 8 23.97 2.14 8.68
CA LYS A 8 22.87 3.07 8.98
C LYS A 8 21.52 2.36 9.13
N GLN A 9 21.21 1.36 8.28
CA GLN A 9 19.96 0.59 8.36
C GLN A 9 19.86 -0.28 9.62
N ARG A 10 20.98 -0.82 10.09
CA ARG A 10 21.04 -1.72 11.26
C ARG A 10 21.27 -1.00 12.59
N GLY A 11 20.94 0.31 12.69
CA GLY A 11 20.89 1.04 13.96
C GLY A 11 22.08 1.97 14.24
N LYS A 12 22.86 2.35 13.23
CA LYS A 12 24.01 3.30 13.35
C LYS A 12 25.07 2.84 14.40
N ALA A 13 26.13 3.58 14.60
CA ALA A 13 27.18 3.30 15.61
C ALA A 13 27.81 1.89 15.56
N ARG A 14 27.95 1.28 14.35
CA ARG A 14 28.66 0.01 14.12
C ARG A 14 29.52 0.07 12.85
N ALA A 15 30.59 -0.69 12.85
CA ALA A 15 31.40 -0.93 11.64
C ALA A 15 30.86 -2.17 10.90
N GLU A 16 30.66 -2.06 9.61
CA GLU A 16 30.32 -3.17 8.74
C GLU A 16 31.49 -3.40 7.78
N ILE A 17 31.96 -4.67 7.70
CA ILE A 17 33.02 -5.04 6.77
C ILE A 17 32.38 -5.28 5.39
N TYR A 18 32.95 -4.66 4.36
CA TYR A 18 32.47 -4.83 3.00
C TYR A 18 32.69 -6.27 2.51
N SER A 19 31.60 -7.01 2.30
CA SER A 19 31.64 -8.41 1.87
C SER A 19 31.21 -8.58 0.41
N ALA A 20 31.51 -9.75 -0.17
CA ALA A 20 31.04 -10.12 -1.51
C ALA A 20 29.51 -10.18 -1.56
N GLU A 21 28.86 -10.60 -0.46
CA GLU A 21 27.40 -10.62 -0.32
C GLU A 21 26.81 -9.20 -0.41
N MET A 22 27.43 -8.22 0.26
CA MET A 22 26.98 -6.84 0.18
C MET A 22 27.07 -6.27 -1.23
N ARG A 23 28.03 -6.75 -2.05
CA ARG A 23 28.10 -6.39 -3.47
C ARG A 23 26.99 -7.02 -4.27
N ALA A 24 26.66 -8.28 -4.00
CA ALA A 24 25.57 -8.99 -4.67
C ALA A 24 24.23 -8.30 -4.36
N ASP A 25 23.93 -8.04 -3.08
CA ASP A 25 22.73 -7.33 -2.64
C ASP A 25 22.59 -5.94 -3.31
N ALA A 26 23.70 -5.18 -3.37
CA ALA A 26 23.68 -3.86 -3.99
C ALA A 26 23.45 -3.92 -5.51
N ARG A 27 24.02 -4.92 -6.20
CA ARG A 27 23.79 -5.14 -7.63
C ARG A 27 22.34 -5.58 -7.89
N GLU A 28 21.85 -6.50 -7.10
CA GLU A 28 20.46 -6.96 -7.17
C GLU A 28 19.49 -5.81 -6.97
N ARG A 29 19.73 -4.97 -5.97
CA ARG A 29 18.92 -3.78 -5.71
C ARG A 29 18.90 -2.80 -6.89
N VAL A 30 20.05 -2.52 -7.51
CA VAL A 30 20.14 -1.67 -8.72
C VAL A 30 19.40 -2.33 -9.88
N SER A 31 19.55 -3.64 -10.06
CA SER A 31 18.83 -4.40 -11.09
C SER A 31 17.31 -4.31 -10.89
N LEU A 32 16.83 -4.54 -9.67
CA LEU A 32 15.42 -4.43 -9.32
C LEU A 32 14.88 -3.01 -9.49
N THR A 33 15.66 -1.97 -9.15
CA THR A 33 15.26 -0.57 -9.37
C THR A 33 15.02 -0.30 -10.86
N ASN A 34 15.97 -0.68 -11.74
CA ASN A 34 15.85 -0.50 -13.18
C ASN A 34 14.72 -1.36 -13.79
N ALA A 35 14.46 -2.53 -13.23
CA ALA A 35 13.36 -3.38 -13.66
C ALA A 35 11.99 -2.82 -13.23
N LEU A 36 11.90 -2.27 -12.00
CA LEU A 36 10.69 -1.69 -11.43
C LEU A 36 10.18 -0.49 -12.26
N GLU A 37 11.09 0.38 -12.73
CA GLU A 37 10.74 1.51 -13.59
C GLU A 37 10.05 1.08 -14.88
N ARG A 38 10.37 -0.12 -15.39
CA ARG A 38 9.81 -0.67 -16.62
C ARG A 38 8.62 -1.60 -16.38
N ALA A 39 8.45 -2.09 -15.16
CA ALA A 39 7.49 -3.13 -14.83
C ALA A 39 6.03 -2.76 -15.17
N LEU A 40 5.65 -1.50 -14.93
CA LEU A 40 4.31 -1.00 -15.25
C LEU A 40 4.06 -1.02 -16.77
N ALA A 41 4.99 -0.45 -17.56
CA ALA A 41 4.87 -0.41 -19.01
C ALA A 41 4.92 -1.82 -19.64
N ALA A 42 5.66 -2.73 -19.01
CA ALA A 42 5.79 -4.13 -19.44
C ALA A 42 4.63 -5.03 -18.99
N LYS A 43 3.62 -4.48 -18.30
CA LYS A 43 2.46 -5.22 -17.75
C LYS A 43 2.87 -6.42 -16.88
N GLN A 44 3.92 -6.25 -16.08
CA GLN A 44 4.44 -7.28 -15.19
C GLN A 44 3.81 -7.23 -13.79
N MET A 45 2.90 -6.29 -13.56
CA MET A 45 2.23 -6.14 -12.28
C MET A 45 0.76 -6.53 -12.39
N ARG A 46 0.28 -7.26 -11.38
CA ARG A 46 -1.11 -7.68 -11.25
C ARG A 46 -1.57 -7.63 -9.80
N LEU A 47 -2.87 -7.72 -9.59
CA LEU A 47 -3.46 -7.83 -8.26
C LEU A 47 -3.91 -9.26 -7.99
N VAL A 48 -3.83 -9.67 -6.73
CA VAL A 48 -4.51 -10.83 -6.17
C VAL A 48 -5.38 -10.35 -5.02
N TYR A 49 -6.48 -11.05 -4.77
CA TYR A 49 -7.49 -10.60 -3.83
C TYR A 49 -7.67 -11.60 -2.71
N GLN A 50 -7.68 -11.11 -1.47
CA GLN A 50 -8.01 -11.90 -0.28
C GLN A 50 -9.41 -11.52 0.20
N PRO A 51 -10.34 -12.47 0.35
CA PRO A 51 -11.69 -12.18 0.79
C PRO A 51 -11.72 -11.79 2.28
N ILE A 52 -12.55 -10.80 2.60
CA ILE A 52 -12.87 -10.38 3.96
C ILE A 52 -14.34 -10.77 4.22
N ASN A 53 -14.53 -11.66 5.18
CA ASN A 53 -15.84 -12.22 5.47
C ASN A 53 -16.44 -11.57 6.72
N SER A 54 -17.75 -11.35 6.67
CA SER A 54 -18.52 -10.95 7.84
C SER A 54 -18.60 -12.09 8.85
N ALA A 55 -18.11 -11.88 10.06
CA ALA A 55 -18.18 -12.85 11.15
C ALA A 55 -19.64 -13.20 11.53
N HIS A 56 -20.58 -12.26 11.29
CA HIS A 56 -21.99 -12.47 11.60
C HIS A 56 -22.70 -13.35 10.58
N SER A 57 -22.43 -13.16 9.28
CA SER A 57 -23.16 -13.84 8.20
C SER A 57 -22.35 -14.88 7.44
N GLY A 58 -21.03 -14.92 7.63
CA GLY A 58 -20.09 -15.74 6.86
C GLY A 58 -19.90 -15.30 5.39
N ARG A 59 -20.64 -14.27 4.93
CA ARG A 59 -20.56 -13.79 3.55
C ARG A 59 -19.34 -12.90 3.35
N THR A 60 -18.74 -13.00 2.17
CA THR A 60 -17.69 -12.06 1.74
C THR A 60 -18.30 -10.68 1.53
N THR A 61 -17.82 -9.68 2.23
CA THR A 61 -18.30 -8.29 2.18
C THR A 61 -17.28 -7.32 1.62
N ALA A 62 -16.03 -7.77 1.54
CA ALA A 62 -14.93 -6.99 0.98
C ALA A 62 -13.82 -7.91 0.45
N VAL A 63 -12.90 -7.32 -0.29
CA VAL A 63 -11.62 -7.94 -0.64
C VAL A 63 -10.47 -6.99 -0.34
N GLU A 64 -9.34 -7.53 0.09
CA GLU A 64 -8.08 -6.80 0.13
C GLU A 64 -7.26 -7.13 -1.11
N ALA A 65 -6.77 -6.10 -1.80
CA ALA A 65 -5.95 -6.24 -2.99
C ALA A 65 -4.47 -6.21 -2.65
N PHE A 66 -3.76 -7.22 -3.10
CA PHE A 66 -2.32 -7.36 -2.93
C PHE A 66 -1.61 -7.30 -4.27
N LEU A 67 -0.66 -6.39 -4.39
CA LEU A 67 0.19 -6.28 -5.56
C LEU A 67 1.11 -7.49 -5.68
N ARG A 68 1.27 -7.98 -6.92
CA ARG A 68 2.27 -9.00 -7.31
C ARG A 68 3.05 -8.48 -8.50
N TRP A 69 4.34 -8.74 -8.51
CA TRP A 69 5.22 -8.43 -9.62
C TRP A 69 5.77 -9.71 -10.22
N ASP A 70 5.33 -10.05 -11.43
CA ASP A 70 5.81 -11.19 -12.20
C ASP A 70 7.15 -10.82 -12.88
N HIS A 71 8.24 -10.91 -12.10
CA HIS A 71 9.57 -10.51 -12.56
C HIS A 71 10.17 -11.58 -13.48
N PRO A 72 10.71 -11.21 -14.67
CA PRO A 72 11.19 -12.18 -15.66
C PRO A 72 12.29 -13.13 -15.17
N GLN A 73 13.11 -12.71 -14.23
CA GLN A 73 14.26 -13.47 -13.72
C GLN A 73 14.02 -14.05 -12.30
N HIS A 74 13.20 -13.38 -11.49
CA HIS A 74 12.98 -13.76 -10.08
C HIS A 74 11.62 -14.43 -9.85
N GLY A 75 10.78 -14.57 -10.90
CA GLY A 75 9.42 -15.08 -10.73
C GLY A 75 8.51 -14.08 -10.02
N GLU A 76 7.50 -14.59 -9.31
CA GLU A 76 6.56 -13.75 -8.57
C GLU A 76 7.25 -13.11 -7.34
N LEU A 77 7.25 -11.78 -7.32
CA LEU A 77 7.73 -10.99 -6.18
C LEU A 77 6.53 -10.36 -5.44
N THR A 78 6.58 -10.46 -4.11
CA THR A 78 5.60 -9.82 -3.22
C THR A 78 6.09 -8.45 -2.75
N PRO A 79 5.22 -7.55 -2.26
CA PRO A 79 5.56 -6.19 -1.87
C PRO A 79 6.80 -6.05 -0.98
N PRO A 80 7.05 -6.89 0.05
CA PRO A 80 8.25 -6.79 0.88
C PRO A 80 9.57 -6.81 0.09
N HIS A 81 9.61 -7.45 -1.09
CA HIS A 81 10.81 -7.54 -1.90
C HIS A 81 11.15 -6.26 -2.67
N PHE A 82 10.16 -5.41 -2.97
CA PHE A 82 10.38 -4.25 -3.83
C PHE A 82 9.78 -2.93 -3.32
N MET A 83 8.93 -2.93 -2.28
CA MET A 83 8.30 -1.68 -1.81
C MET A 83 9.30 -0.67 -1.29
N ALA A 84 10.35 -1.11 -0.55
CA ALA A 84 11.40 -0.20 -0.11
C ALA A 84 12.13 0.44 -1.30
N ILE A 85 12.35 -0.32 -2.38
CA ILE A 85 12.95 0.17 -3.63
C ILE A 85 12.01 1.17 -4.31
N ALA A 86 10.71 0.86 -4.39
CA ALA A 86 9.70 1.75 -4.95
C ALA A 86 9.62 3.08 -4.20
N GLU A 87 9.72 3.05 -2.89
CA GLU A 87 9.75 4.25 -2.07
C GLU A 87 11.00 5.09 -2.28
N GLU A 88 12.18 4.49 -2.33
CA GLU A 88 13.44 5.20 -2.51
C GLU A 88 13.62 5.78 -3.91
N SER A 89 13.17 5.05 -4.94
CA SER A 89 13.22 5.49 -6.34
C SER A 89 12.12 6.48 -6.73
N GLY A 90 11.12 6.70 -5.86
CA GLY A 90 9.96 7.53 -6.16
C GLY A 90 8.89 6.82 -6.99
N MET A 91 9.05 5.53 -7.30
CA MET A 91 8.09 4.73 -8.05
C MET A 91 6.82 4.38 -7.25
N ILE A 92 6.82 4.62 -5.94
CA ILE A 92 5.64 4.33 -5.09
C ILE A 92 4.39 5.11 -5.52
N GLY A 93 4.55 6.35 -6.02
CA GLY A 93 3.43 7.13 -6.57
C GLY A 93 2.83 6.48 -7.82
N PRO A 94 3.59 6.34 -8.92
CA PRO A 94 3.12 5.66 -10.13
C PRO A 94 2.58 4.25 -9.90
N ILE A 95 3.21 3.44 -9.04
CA ILE A 95 2.72 2.11 -8.68
C ILE A 95 1.39 2.20 -7.94
N GLY A 96 1.25 3.12 -7.01
CA GLY A 96 0.01 3.32 -6.28
C GLY A 96 -1.14 3.76 -7.17
N ASP A 97 -0.90 4.70 -8.10
CA ASP A 97 -1.90 5.11 -9.08
C ASP A 97 -2.34 3.93 -9.97
N PHE A 98 -1.39 3.10 -10.41
CA PHE A 98 -1.68 1.88 -11.17
C PHE A 98 -2.53 0.89 -10.35
N VAL A 99 -2.17 0.65 -9.08
CA VAL A 99 -2.91 -0.26 -8.19
C VAL A 99 -4.34 0.21 -8.00
N ILE A 100 -4.55 1.51 -7.74
CA ILE A 100 -5.89 2.08 -7.55
C ILE A 100 -6.72 1.92 -8.84
N ALA A 101 -6.15 2.25 -10.00
CA ALA A 101 -6.85 2.15 -11.28
C ALA A 101 -7.24 0.70 -11.60
N LEU A 102 -6.29 -0.23 -11.48
CA LEU A 102 -6.56 -1.65 -11.76
C LEU A 102 -7.59 -2.23 -10.79
N ALA A 103 -7.47 -1.94 -9.49
CA ALA A 103 -8.41 -2.42 -8.48
C ALA A 103 -9.82 -1.86 -8.68
N CYS A 104 -9.96 -0.58 -9.09
CA CYS A 104 -11.25 0.01 -9.46
C CYS A 104 -11.85 -0.65 -10.70
N GLN A 105 -11.02 -0.92 -11.71
CA GLN A 105 -11.45 -1.65 -12.91
C GLN A 105 -11.98 -3.04 -12.57
N ASP A 106 -11.25 -3.79 -11.74
CA ASP A 106 -11.64 -5.14 -11.33
C ASP A 106 -12.93 -5.12 -10.49
N LEU A 107 -13.04 -4.19 -9.52
CA LEU A 107 -14.26 -4.02 -8.74
C LEU A 107 -15.46 -3.71 -9.64
N ARG A 108 -15.28 -2.85 -10.64
CA ARG A 108 -16.34 -2.55 -11.60
C ARG A 108 -16.77 -3.80 -12.36
N GLN A 109 -15.83 -4.62 -12.82
CA GLN A 109 -16.13 -5.89 -13.47
C GLN A 109 -16.89 -6.86 -12.54
N PHE A 110 -16.51 -6.95 -11.27
CA PHE A 110 -17.23 -7.79 -10.29
C PHE A 110 -18.67 -7.32 -10.09
N ILE A 111 -18.91 -6.01 -10.03
CA ILE A 111 -20.25 -5.43 -9.91
C ILE A 111 -21.07 -5.69 -11.19
N ASP A 112 -20.50 -5.47 -12.37
CA ASP A 112 -21.18 -5.64 -13.65
C ASP A 112 -21.53 -7.10 -13.93
N ALA A 113 -20.69 -8.03 -13.47
CA ALA A 113 -20.95 -9.46 -13.51
C ALA A 113 -21.99 -9.93 -12.47
N GLY A 114 -22.44 -9.04 -11.58
CA GLY A 114 -23.34 -9.40 -10.47
C GLY A 114 -22.71 -10.31 -9.41
N ALA A 115 -21.38 -10.42 -9.39
CA ALA A 115 -20.64 -11.21 -8.41
C ALA A 115 -20.65 -10.56 -7.02
N VAL A 116 -20.71 -9.25 -6.98
CA VAL A 116 -20.79 -8.45 -5.75
C VAL A 116 -21.84 -7.33 -5.91
N ASP A 117 -22.36 -6.85 -4.80
CA ASP A 117 -23.29 -5.72 -4.79
C ASP A 117 -22.57 -4.37 -4.59
N LYS A 118 -23.33 -3.26 -4.66
CA LYS A 118 -22.79 -1.91 -4.50
C LYS A 118 -22.30 -1.58 -3.08
N SER A 119 -22.57 -2.43 -2.09
CA SER A 119 -22.07 -2.25 -0.73
C SER A 119 -20.71 -2.93 -0.51
N PHE A 120 -20.24 -3.69 -1.50
CA PHE A 120 -18.98 -4.41 -1.44
C PHE A 120 -17.79 -3.44 -1.36
N GLN A 121 -16.81 -3.77 -0.53
CA GLN A 121 -15.67 -2.89 -0.28
C GLN A 121 -14.38 -3.45 -0.87
N LEU A 122 -13.56 -2.55 -1.35
CA LEU A 122 -12.21 -2.79 -1.84
C LEU A 122 -11.21 -2.18 -0.87
N HIS A 123 -10.38 -3.01 -0.27
CA HIS A 123 -9.31 -2.59 0.62
C HIS A 123 -7.99 -2.48 -0.14
N LEU A 124 -7.27 -1.38 0.07
CA LEU A 124 -6.01 -1.05 -0.62
C LEU A 124 -4.98 -0.53 0.37
N ASN A 125 -3.80 -1.14 0.36
CA ASN A 125 -2.68 -0.70 1.18
C ASN A 125 -2.12 0.64 0.69
N LEU A 126 -1.80 1.56 1.61
CA LEU A 126 -1.37 2.91 1.32
C LEU A 126 -0.06 3.28 2.04
N SER A 127 0.95 3.67 1.26
CA SER A 127 2.23 4.13 1.82
C SER A 127 2.13 5.56 2.38
N PRO A 128 2.82 5.85 3.50
CA PRO A 128 2.97 7.21 4.01
C PRO A 128 3.47 8.22 2.98
N LYS A 129 4.34 7.79 2.06
CA LYS A 129 4.87 8.67 1.00
C LYS A 129 3.79 9.14 0.02
N GLN A 130 2.84 8.27 -0.34
CA GLN A 130 1.71 8.66 -1.18
C GLN A 130 0.85 9.73 -0.49
N LEU A 131 0.64 9.62 0.82
CA LEU A 131 -0.11 10.58 1.63
C LEU A 131 0.58 11.95 1.74
N THR A 132 1.89 12.03 1.48
CA THR A 132 2.61 13.32 1.46
C THR A 132 2.52 14.05 0.12
N ASP A 133 2.10 13.37 -0.95
CA ASP A 133 1.87 13.99 -2.26
C ASP A 133 0.58 14.82 -2.23
N PRO A 134 0.64 16.15 -2.47
CA PRO A 134 -0.53 17.02 -2.39
C PRO A 134 -1.58 16.73 -3.47
N THR A 135 -1.21 16.03 -4.55
CA THR A 135 -2.11 15.70 -5.67
C THR A 135 -2.73 14.32 -5.55
N PHE A 136 -2.28 13.50 -4.59
CA PHE A 136 -2.72 12.11 -4.42
C PHE A 136 -4.24 11.98 -4.28
N VAL A 137 -4.85 12.79 -3.41
CA VAL A 137 -6.30 12.72 -3.14
C VAL A 137 -7.10 13.05 -4.41
N GLU A 138 -6.71 14.09 -5.15
CA GLU A 138 -7.38 14.49 -6.38
C GLU A 138 -7.28 13.42 -7.46
N ARG A 139 -6.08 12.86 -7.67
CA ARG A 139 -5.88 11.76 -8.63
C ARG A 139 -6.72 10.54 -8.27
N THR A 140 -6.71 10.15 -6.99
CA THR A 140 -7.53 9.03 -6.48
C THR A 140 -9.01 9.25 -6.80
N LEU A 141 -9.57 10.40 -6.44
CA LEU A 141 -10.99 10.70 -6.69
C LEU A 141 -11.33 10.78 -8.19
N THR A 142 -10.39 11.19 -9.01
CA THR A 142 -10.55 11.17 -10.47
C THR A 142 -10.64 9.74 -10.98
N THR A 143 -9.72 8.86 -10.55
CA THR A 143 -9.73 7.44 -10.92
C THR A 143 -11.02 6.75 -10.48
N LEU A 144 -11.51 7.00 -9.26
CA LEU A 144 -12.79 6.43 -8.81
C LEU A 144 -13.95 6.84 -9.73
N ARG A 145 -14.02 8.12 -10.11
CA ARG A 145 -15.06 8.63 -11.03
C ARG A 145 -14.96 8.00 -12.41
N GLU A 146 -13.76 7.87 -12.97
CA GLU A 146 -13.51 7.26 -14.29
C GLU A 146 -13.99 5.81 -14.35
N HIS A 147 -13.88 5.07 -13.24
CA HIS A 147 -14.34 3.68 -13.15
C HIS A 147 -15.75 3.53 -12.56
N SER A 148 -16.46 4.63 -12.28
CA SER A 148 -17.79 4.62 -11.66
C SER A 148 -17.83 3.84 -10.34
N ILE A 149 -16.81 4.06 -9.51
CA ILE A 149 -16.69 3.51 -8.16
C ILE A 149 -17.04 4.61 -7.15
N GLU A 150 -17.97 4.32 -6.26
CA GLU A 150 -18.33 5.25 -5.19
C GLU A 150 -17.22 5.28 -4.12
N PRO A 151 -16.86 6.46 -3.57
CA PRO A 151 -15.81 6.56 -2.56
C PRO A 151 -16.01 5.64 -1.36
N MET A 152 -17.25 5.40 -0.93
CA MET A 152 -17.59 4.51 0.19
C MET A 152 -17.28 3.01 -0.07
N GLN A 153 -17.06 2.65 -1.33
CA GLN A 153 -16.65 1.29 -1.70
C GLN A 153 -15.14 1.05 -1.53
N VAL A 154 -14.36 2.11 -1.24
CA VAL A 154 -12.91 2.02 -1.06
C VAL A 154 -12.53 2.25 0.40
N CYS A 155 -11.68 1.37 0.91
CA CYS A 155 -11.06 1.48 2.21
C CYS A 155 -9.54 1.47 2.03
N PHE A 156 -8.87 2.57 2.39
CA PHE A 156 -7.40 2.58 2.43
C PHE A 156 -6.90 2.07 3.78
N GLU A 157 -5.90 1.21 3.72
CA GLU A 157 -5.24 0.65 4.87
C GLU A 157 -3.90 1.32 5.11
N VAL A 158 -3.70 1.82 6.30
CA VAL A 158 -2.45 2.43 6.75
C VAL A 158 -1.93 1.69 7.98
N THR A 159 -0.62 1.54 8.08
CA THR A 159 -0.03 0.88 9.23
C THR A 159 -0.13 1.73 10.51
N GLU A 160 -0.04 1.09 11.67
CA GLU A 160 0.05 1.76 12.97
C GLU A 160 1.17 2.81 13.00
N ALA A 161 2.32 2.53 12.36
CA ALA A 161 3.44 3.48 12.25
C ALA A 161 3.07 4.74 11.46
N THR A 162 2.20 4.62 10.44
CA THR A 162 1.68 5.79 9.69
C THR A 162 0.78 6.65 10.56
N MET A 163 -0.05 6.05 11.41
CA MET A 163 -0.90 6.78 12.36
C MET A 163 -0.05 7.59 13.37
N MET A 164 1.13 7.07 13.75
CA MET A 164 2.05 7.73 14.69
C MET A 164 2.95 8.78 14.04
N ASN A 165 2.85 8.97 12.72
CA ASN A 165 3.69 9.90 12.00
C ASN A 165 3.22 11.35 12.18
N ASP A 166 4.10 12.20 12.72
CA ASP A 166 3.80 13.62 13.01
C ASP A 166 3.75 14.53 11.76
N ASN A 167 3.87 13.98 10.54
CA ASN A 167 3.82 14.78 9.31
C ASN A 167 2.40 15.33 9.07
N PRO A 168 2.18 16.66 9.13
CA PRO A 168 0.86 17.25 8.96
C PRO A 168 0.21 16.99 7.60
N SER A 169 1.03 16.68 6.56
CA SER A 169 0.52 16.36 5.23
C SER A 169 -0.25 15.05 5.22
N ILE A 170 0.22 14.04 5.96
CA ILE A 170 -0.44 12.74 6.09
C ILE A 170 -1.86 12.93 6.65
N LEU A 171 -1.98 13.62 7.77
CA LEU A 171 -3.28 13.83 8.40
C LEU A 171 -4.22 14.69 7.53
N ARG A 172 -3.68 15.67 6.77
CA ARG A 172 -4.47 16.43 5.80
C ARG A 172 -5.03 15.56 4.70
N SER A 173 -4.21 14.68 4.11
CA SER A 173 -4.63 13.74 3.05
C SER A 173 -5.68 12.75 3.57
N ILE A 174 -5.44 12.15 4.74
CA ILE A 174 -6.41 11.25 5.40
C ILE A 174 -7.76 11.95 5.63
N ASN A 175 -7.74 13.16 6.19
CA ASN A 175 -8.98 13.91 6.41
C ASN A 175 -9.69 14.29 5.09
N ALA A 176 -8.94 14.55 4.01
CA ALA A 176 -9.52 14.85 2.71
C ALA A 176 -10.16 13.59 2.09
N LEU A 177 -9.52 12.43 2.16
CA LEU A 177 -10.09 11.13 1.75
C LEU A 177 -11.38 10.84 2.53
N LYS A 178 -11.36 11.00 3.85
CA LYS A 178 -12.55 10.81 4.71
C LYS A 178 -13.71 11.71 4.32
N ARG A 179 -13.46 13.01 4.09
CA ARG A 179 -14.51 13.95 3.65
C ARG A 179 -15.12 13.59 2.30
N SER A 180 -14.37 12.89 1.46
CA SER A 180 -14.88 12.38 0.17
C SER A 180 -15.68 11.08 0.31
N GLY A 181 -15.77 10.50 1.50
CA GLY A 181 -16.51 9.26 1.77
C GLY A 181 -15.66 7.98 1.69
N ILE A 182 -14.36 8.10 1.41
CA ILE A 182 -13.42 6.96 1.45
C ILE A 182 -13.19 6.55 2.91
N ARG A 183 -13.15 5.25 3.16
CA ARG A 183 -12.89 4.69 4.49
C ARG A 183 -11.40 4.53 4.74
N ILE A 184 -11.03 4.58 6.01
CA ILE A 184 -9.64 4.37 6.46
C ILE A 184 -9.60 3.25 7.49
N ALA A 185 -8.73 2.27 7.26
CA ALA A 185 -8.41 1.21 8.19
C ALA A 185 -6.99 1.40 8.74
N ILE A 186 -6.81 1.10 10.02
CA ILE A 186 -5.48 0.91 10.60
C ILE A 186 -5.16 -0.57 10.55
N ASP A 187 -4.07 -0.91 9.89
CA ASP A 187 -3.59 -2.28 9.75
C ASP A 187 -2.52 -2.63 10.79
N ASP A 188 -2.38 -3.91 11.09
CA ASP A 188 -1.44 -4.47 12.08
C ASP A 188 -1.56 -3.81 13.48
N PHE A 189 -2.79 -3.43 13.89
CA PHE A 189 -3.00 -2.77 15.17
C PHE A 189 -2.70 -3.70 16.34
N GLY A 190 -1.84 -3.24 17.25
CA GLY A 190 -1.38 -4.00 18.42
C GLY A 190 0.01 -4.60 18.28
N SER A 191 0.63 -4.54 17.09
CA SER A 191 2.02 -4.96 16.88
C SER A 191 3.05 -3.95 17.38
N GLY A 192 2.63 -2.70 17.67
CA GLY A 192 3.47 -1.58 18.08
C GLY A 192 3.11 -1.01 19.46
N PHE A 193 3.66 0.17 19.74
CA PHE A 193 3.47 0.90 21.00
C PHE A 193 2.38 1.98 20.90
N SER A 194 1.34 1.78 20.13
CA SER A 194 0.29 2.80 20.01
C SER A 194 -0.49 2.98 21.30
N SER A 195 -0.64 4.21 21.70
CA SER A 195 -1.52 4.56 22.79
C SER A 195 -2.97 4.75 22.30
N LEU A 196 -3.95 4.37 23.10
CA LEU A 196 -5.36 4.66 22.82
C LEU A 196 -5.63 6.17 22.61
N SER A 197 -4.74 7.03 23.15
CA SER A 197 -4.82 8.49 22.94
C SER A 197 -4.49 8.89 21.49
N SER A 198 -3.60 8.20 20.82
CA SER A 198 -3.27 8.42 19.41
C SER A 198 -4.41 7.96 18.50
N LEU A 199 -5.01 6.82 18.81
CA LEU A 199 -6.18 6.31 18.10
C LEU A 199 -7.36 7.30 18.12
N ARG A 200 -7.61 7.96 19.28
CA ARG A 200 -8.69 8.97 19.38
C ARG A 200 -8.52 10.16 18.43
N LYS A 201 -7.31 10.47 18.01
CA LYS A 201 -7.01 11.63 17.13
C LYS A 201 -7.00 11.24 15.65
N PHE A 202 -6.82 9.97 15.35
CA PHE A 202 -6.74 9.51 13.98
C PHE A 202 -8.12 9.09 13.46
N PRO A 203 -8.58 9.59 12.31
CA PRO A 203 -9.96 9.40 11.83
C PRO A 203 -10.14 8.04 11.12
N ALA A 204 -9.86 6.94 11.81
CA ALA A 204 -10.06 5.59 11.30
C ALA A 204 -11.53 5.13 11.42
N ASP A 205 -11.95 4.27 10.49
CA ASP A 205 -13.26 3.59 10.49
C ASP A 205 -13.15 2.13 10.90
N VAL A 206 -11.98 1.53 10.67
CA VAL A 206 -11.74 0.10 10.85
C VAL A 206 -10.40 -0.09 11.57
N LEU A 207 -10.34 -1.09 12.44
CA LEU A 207 -9.11 -1.61 13.01
C LEU A 207 -8.94 -3.06 12.56
N LYS A 208 -7.81 -3.37 11.94
CA LYS A 208 -7.39 -4.72 11.62
C LYS A 208 -6.37 -5.15 12.68
N LEU A 209 -6.74 -6.15 13.45
CA LEU A 209 -5.85 -6.68 14.50
C LEU A 209 -4.78 -7.56 13.85
N ASP A 210 -3.53 -7.42 14.31
CA ASP A 210 -2.47 -8.34 13.93
C ASP A 210 -2.82 -9.76 14.38
N GLY A 211 -2.64 -10.73 13.49
CA GLY A 211 -2.95 -12.15 13.74
C GLY A 211 -1.83 -12.94 14.42
N SER A 212 -0.74 -12.27 14.90
CA SER A 212 0.42 -12.92 15.53
C SER A 212 0.16 -13.31 16.99
#